data_768cfcd3e791e69834e0519b896fabfc
#
_entry.id   768cfcd3e791e69834e0519b896fabfc
#
_cell.length_a   1.000
_cell.length_b   1.000
_cell.length_c   1.000
_cell.angle_alpha   90.00
_cell.angle_beta   90.00
_cell.angle_gamma   90.00
#
_symmetry.space_group_name_H-M   'P 1'
#
loop_
_entity.id
_entity.type
_entity.pdbx_description
1 polymer ?
#
loop_
_entity_poly.entity_id
_entity_poly.type
_entity_poly.pdbx_seq_one_letter_code
_entity_poly.pdbx_strand_id
1 'polypeptide(L)'
;MTASALTPTLISSVPELEAFLSSIPPSSTLYLDLEGNRLSRHGTISLIAVLIYPQRVVRLIDVFVLGKSAFTTASNNGKTLKSIFEDPDIPKCAWDVRNDADAFVGSLSCLVGWTIFGVPHRPCFAAP
;
A
#
# COMPACT_ATOMS: atom_id res chain seq x y z
N MET A 1 11.39 -9.17 -23.23
CA MET A 1 11.53 -8.72 -22.78
C MET A 1 11.27 -8.52 -21.79
N THR A 2 10.70 -8.41 -21.13
CA THR A 2 11.50 -8.12 -20.36
C THR A 2 11.18 -8.18 -18.92
N ALA A 3 11.85 -9.05 -18.22
CA ALA A 3 11.86 -9.19 -16.78
C ALA A 3 12.12 -7.86 -16.05
N SER A 4 12.65 -6.87 -16.74
CA SER A 4 12.94 -5.56 -16.16
C SER A 4 11.70 -4.83 -15.63
N ALA A 5 10.53 -5.07 -16.21
CA ALA A 5 9.27 -4.44 -15.77
C ALA A 5 8.87 -4.85 -14.36
N LEU A 6 9.35 -6.02 -13.89
CA LEU A 6 9.02 -6.54 -12.56
C LEU A 6 10.15 -6.34 -11.56
N THR A 7 11.23 -5.65 -11.92
CA THR A 7 12.33 -5.37 -10.99
C THR A 7 11.84 -4.38 -9.92
N PRO A 8 11.85 -4.78 -8.64
CA PRO A 8 11.42 -3.88 -7.58
C PRO A 8 12.36 -2.69 -7.44
N THR A 9 11.80 -1.50 -7.25
CA THR A 9 12.55 -0.28 -6.96
C THR A 9 12.23 0.16 -5.55
N LEU A 10 13.26 0.43 -4.76
CA LEU A 10 13.11 0.88 -3.38
C LEU A 10 12.87 2.39 -3.36
N ILE A 11 11.85 2.79 -2.63
CA ILE A 11 11.49 4.19 -2.38
C ILE A 11 11.84 4.50 -0.93
N SER A 12 12.86 5.31 -0.71
CA SER A 12 13.38 5.63 0.61
C SER A 12 13.54 7.13 0.87
N SER A 13 13.08 7.96 -0.06
CA SER A 13 13.11 9.42 0.11
C SER A 13 11.77 10.03 -0.24
N VAL A 14 11.49 11.22 0.31
CA VAL A 14 10.25 11.94 0.04
C VAL A 14 10.09 12.27 -1.45
N PRO A 15 11.10 12.79 -2.16
CA PRO A 15 10.95 13.04 -3.60
C PRO A 15 10.62 11.80 -4.42
N GLU A 16 11.24 10.66 -4.09
CA GLU A 16 10.92 9.38 -4.75
C GLU A 16 9.47 8.97 -4.48
N LEU A 17 9.01 9.16 -3.25
CA LEU A 17 7.63 8.85 -2.88
C LEU A 17 6.64 9.75 -3.62
N GLU A 18 6.90 11.04 -3.70
CA GLU A 18 6.05 11.98 -4.45
C GLU A 18 5.95 11.59 -5.92
N ALA A 19 7.07 11.24 -6.53
CA ALA A 19 7.11 10.79 -7.93
C ALA A 19 6.29 9.51 -8.12
N PHE A 20 6.43 8.57 -7.20
CA PHE A 20 5.67 7.32 -7.23
C PHE A 20 4.17 7.57 -7.13
N LEU A 21 3.74 8.36 -6.16
CA LEU A 21 2.33 8.67 -5.95
C LEU A 21 1.70 9.35 -7.16
N SER A 22 2.45 10.23 -7.81
CA SER A 22 2.00 10.89 -9.03
C SER A 22 1.92 9.96 -10.23
N SER A 23 2.65 8.85 -10.20
CA SER A 23 2.73 7.91 -11.32
C SER A 23 1.63 6.86 -11.33
N ILE A 24 0.86 6.73 -10.26
CA ILE A 24 -0.19 5.69 -10.17
C ILE A 24 -1.36 6.07 -11.09
N PRO A 25 -1.64 5.26 -12.13
CA PRO A 25 -2.77 5.57 -13.02
C PRO A 25 -4.11 5.41 -12.30
N PRO A 26 -5.12 6.20 -12.66
CA PRO A 26 -6.39 6.23 -11.94
C PRO A 26 -7.20 4.93 -12.00
N SER A 27 -6.97 4.08 -13.00
CA SER A 27 -7.71 2.82 -13.15
C SER A 27 -6.92 1.61 -12.65
N SER A 28 -5.90 1.84 -11.84
CA SER A 28 -5.03 0.77 -11.33
C SER A 28 -5.68 -0.05 -10.23
N THR A 29 -5.28 -1.33 -10.17
CA THR A 29 -5.49 -2.18 -9.00
C THR A 29 -4.14 -2.34 -8.29
N LEU A 30 -4.13 -2.24 -6.98
CA LEU A 30 -2.92 -2.36 -6.18
C LEU A 30 -2.90 -3.69 -5.45
N TYR A 31 -1.80 -4.42 -5.61
CA TYR A 31 -1.55 -5.65 -4.84
C TYR A 31 -0.48 -5.32 -3.81
N LEU A 32 -0.77 -5.62 -2.55
CA LEU A 32 0.02 -5.14 -1.42
C LEU A 32 0.49 -6.29 -0.55
N ASP A 33 1.72 -6.17 -0.06
CA ASP A 33 2.29 -7.06 0.93
C ASP A 33 3.09 -6.23 1.93
N LEU A 34 2.99 -6.57 3.21
CA LEU A 34 3.65 -5.84 4.28
C LEU A 34 4.73 -6.68 4.94
N GLU A 35 5.84 -6.02 5.26
CA GLU A 35 6.88 -6.56 6.12
C GLU A 35 7.06 -5.65 7.33
N GLY A 36 7.33 -6.23 8.48
CA GLY A 36 7.51 -5.43 9.68
C GLY A 36 7.80 -6.27 10.91
N ASN A 37 7.88 -5.61 12.06
CA ASN A 37 8.12 -6.24 13.35
C ASN A 37 6.79 -6.40 14.07
N ARG A 38 6.42 -7.64 14.40
CA ARG A 38 5.16 -7.97 15.09
C ARG A 38 3.96 -7.35 14.37
N LEU A 39 3.82 -7.61 13.07
CA LEU A 39 2.74 -7.05 12.26
C LEU A 39 1.39 -7.27 12.93
N SER A 40 0.91 -6.22 13.58
CA SER A 40 -0.34 -6.18 14.30
C SER A 40 -0.67 -4.72 14.59
N ARG A 41 -1.77 -4.47 15.26
CA ARG A 41 -2.14 -3.10 15.67
C ARG A 41 -1.05 -2.42 16.51
N HIS A 42 -0.28 -3.20 17.26
CA HIS A 42 0.77 -2.70 18.16
C HIS A 42 2.18 -2.88 17.61
N GLY A 43 2.31 -3.43 16.41
CA GLY A 43 3.61 -3.59 15.76
C GLY A 43 3.97 -2.41 14.87
N THR A 44 5.05 -2.59 14.12
CA THR A 44 5.53 -1.57 13.18
C THR A 44 5.64 -2.14 11.79
N ILE A 45 5.26 -1.34 10.80
CA ILE A 45 5.46 -1.65 9.39
C ILE A 45 6.85 -1.14 9.01
N SER A 46 7.65 -1.99 8.38
CA SER A 46 8.98 -1.61 7.89
C SER A 46 9.01 -1.42 6.39
N LEU A 47 8.24 -2.21 5.64
CA LEU A 47 8.26 -2.21 4.19
C LEU A 47 6.87 -2.49 3.66
N ILE A 48 6.47 -1.75 2.62
CA ILE A 48 5.25 -2.04 1.86
C ILE A 48 5.66 -2.35 0.42
N ALA A 49 5.37 -3.56 -0.03
CA ALA A 49 5.51 -3.92 -1.44
C ALA A 49 4.22 -3.62 -2.17
N VAL A 50 4.29 -2.90 -3.26
CA VAL A 50 3.14 -2.51 -4.07
C VAL A 50 3.37 -2.96 -5.51
N LEU A 51 2.46 -3.79 -6.03
CA LEU A 51 2.39 -4.07 -7.46
C LEU A 51 1.21 -3.31 -8.04
N ILE A 52 1.48 -2.49 -9.04
CA ILE A 52 0.47 -1.73 -9.76
C ILE A 52 0.06 -2.51 -11.01
N TYR A 53 -1.22 -2.85 -11.10
CA TYR A 53 -1.75 -3.61 -12.23
C TYR A 53 -2.78 -2.74 -12.98
N PRO A 54 -2.82 -2.77 -14.30
CA PRO A 54 -2.20 -3.71 -15.23
C PRO A 54 -0.77 -3.37 -15.68
N GLN A 55 -0.20 -2.26 -15.22
CA GLN A 55 1.12 -1.80 -15.64
C GLN A 55 2.24 -2.75 -15.23
N ARG A 56 2.03 -3.57 -14.20
CA ARG A 56 2.98 -4.55 -13.68
C ARG A 56 4.27 -3.90 -13.19
N VAL A 57 4.11 -2.81 -12.44
CA VAL A 57 5.21 -2.07 -11.83
C VAL A 57 5.26 -2.40 -10.36
N VAL A 58 6.41 -2.81 -9.84
CA VAL A 58 6.62 -3.13 -8.44
C VAL A 58 7.46 -2.05 -7.78
N ARG A 59 6.99 -1.56 -6.62
CA ARG A 59 7.72 -0.60 -5.78
C ARG A 59 7.74 -1.10 -4.35
N LEU A 60 8.86 -0.89 -3.71
CA LEU A 60 9.06 -1.18 -2.29
C LEU A 60 9.15 0.14 -1.54
N ILE A 61 8.21 0.40 -0.65
CA ILE A 61 8.18 1.63 0.14
C ILE A 61 8.86 1.37 1.48
N ASP A 62 9.98 2.04 1.70
CA ASP A 62 10.78 1.89 2.93
C ASP A 62 10.16 2.72 4.06
N VAL A 63 9.18 2.15 4.72
CA VAL A 63 8.49 2.81 5.83
C VAL A 63 9.41 2.98 7.03
N PHE A 64 10.39 2.09 7.19
CA PHE A 64 11.36 2.20 8.27
C PHE A 64 12.14 3.52 8.18
N VAL A 65 12.58 3.89 6.99
CA VAL A 65 13.32 5.13 6.74
C VAL A 65 12.37 6.34 6.72
N LEU A 66 11.25 6.22 6.02
CA LEU A 66 10.33 7.34 5.82
C LEU A 66 9.49 7.66 7.06
N GLY A 67 9.23 6.66 7.90
CA GLY A 67 8.39 6.83 9.07
C GLY A 67 6.97 7.29 8.69
N LYS A 68 6.43 8.21 9.46
CA LYS A 68 5.08 8.75 9.23
C LYS A 68 4.95 9.43 7.88
N SER A 69 6.03 9.96 7.32
CA SER A 69 5.98 10.63 6.03
C SER A 69 5.63 9.67 4.89
N ALA A 70 5.82 8.35 5.07
CA ALA A 70 5.38 7.37 4.09
C ALA A 70 3.88 7.48 3.79
N PHE A 71 3.08 7.81 4.79
CA PHE A 71 1.62 7.89 4.66
C PHE A 71 1.10 9.31 4.43
N THR A 72 1.84 10.32 4.86
CA THR A 72 1.35 11.71 4.90
C THR A 72 1.92 12.61 3.82
N THR A 73 2.95 12.17 3.11
CA THR A 73 3.53 12.94 2.02
C THR A 73 2.54 13.04 0.86
N ALA A 74 2.22 14.28 0.44
CA ALA A 74 1.31 14.52 -0.67
C ALA A 74 2.08 14.68 -1.98
N SER A 75 1.58 14.04 -3.04
CA SER A 75 2.06 14.27 -4.39
C SER A 75 1.56 15.61 -4.93
N ASN A 76 2.03 16.00 -6.12
CA ASN A 76 1.60 17.24 -6.77
C ASN A 76 0.09 17.33 -6.98
N ASN A 77 -0.58 16.19 -7.13
CA ASN A 77 -2.04 16.14 -7.27
C ASN A 77 -2.76 15.96 -5.91
N GLY A 78 -2.06 16.13 -4.79
CA GLY A 78 -2.64 16.07 -3.46
C GLY A 78 -2.88 14.67 -2.91
N LYS A 79 -2.50 13.61 -3.61
CA LYS A 79 -2.68 12.23 -3.15
C LYS A 79 -1.57 11.85 -2.18
N THR A 80 -1.96 11.22 -1.09
CA THR A 80 -1.04 10.58 -0.14
C THR A 80 -1.21 9.06 -0.22
N LEU A 81 -0.24 8.31 0.27
CA LEU A 81 -0.38 6.85 0.36
C LEU A 81 -1.60 6.49 1.19
N LYS A 82 -1.82 7.21 2.30
CA LYS A 82 -3.00 7.03 3.15
C LYS A 82 -4.29 7.23 2.36
N SER A 83 -4.41 8.32 1.59
CA SER A 83 -5.62 8.61 0.83
C SER A 83 -5.88 7.55 -0.26
N ILE A 84 -4.84 7.04 -0.89
CA ILE A 84 -4.95 5.99 -1.91
C ILE A 84 -5.42 4.68 -1.27
N PHE A 85 -4.87 4.33 -0.12
CA PHE A 85 -5.23 3.09 0.57
C PHE A 85 -6.66 3.14 1.12
N GLU A 86 -7.14 4.31 1.46
CA GLU A 86 -8.50 4.51 1.98
C GLU A 86 -9.54 4.77 0.88
N ASP A 87 -9.12 4.99 -0.36
CA ASP A 87 -10.02 5.32 -1.47
C ASP A 87 -10.81 4.08 -1.92
N PRO A 88 -12.15 4.08 -1.79
CA PRO A 88 -12.95 2.93 -2.20
C PRO A 88 -12.96 2.70 -3.71
N ASP A 89 -12.62 3.71 -4.51
CA ASP A 89 -12.61 3.61 -5.97
C ASP A 89 -11.32 2.99 -6.50
N ILE A 90 -10.32 2.82 -5.66
CA ILE A 90 -9.06 2.16 -6.02
C ILE A 90 -9.08 0.75 -5.42
N PRO A 91 -9.23 -0.30 -6.24
CA PRO A 91 -9.20 -1.67 -5.72
C PRO A 91 -7.82 -2.01 -5.14
N LYS A 92 -7.80 -2.59 -3.96
CA LYS A 92 -6.58 -3.07 -3.31
C LYS A 92 -6.76 -4.52 -2.93
N CYS A 93 -5.74 -5.30 -3.17
CA CYS A 93 -5.71 -6.73 -2.89
C CYS A 93 -4.51 -7.04 -2.01
N ALA A 94 -4.72 -7.83 -0.98
CA ALA A 94 -3.65 -8.27 -0.11
C ALA A 94 -3.84 -9.75 0.23
N TRP A 95 -2.74 -10.45 0.50
CA TRP A 95 -2.77 -11.88 0.76
C TRP A 95 -2.61 -12.14 2.27
N ASP A 96 -3.52 -12.95 2.84
CA ASP A 96 -3.46 -13.42 4.22
C ASP A 96 -3.11 -12.33 5.24
N VAL A 97 -3.95 -11.29 5.28
CA VAL A 97 -3.63 -10.06 6.00
C VAL A 97 -4.26 -9.92 7.37
N ARG A 98 -4.44 -10.97 8.14
CA ARG A 98 -4.97 -10.81 9.50
C ARG A 98 -4.14 -9.82 10.30
N ASN A 99 -2.83 -10.03 10.30
CA ASN A 99 -1.89 -9.16 11.00
C ASN A 99 -1.62 -7.88 10.22
N ASP A 100 -1.60 -7.96 8.89
CA ASP A 100 -1.37 -6.82 8.02
C ASP A 100 -2.52 -5.82 8.12
N ALA A 101 -3.76 -6.30 8.14
CA ALA A 101 -4.93 -5.43 8.33
C ALA A 101 -4.88 -4.70 9.67
N ASP A 102 -4.50 -5.39 10.74
CA ASP A 102 -4.33 -4.77 12.05
C ASP A 102 -3.21 -3.73 12.06
N ALA A 103 -2.11 -3.99 11.35
CA ALA A 103 -1.02 -3.03 11.22
C ALA A 103 -1.47 -1.78 10.48
N PHE A 104 -2.28 -1.93 9.42
CA PHE A 104 -2.83 -0.79 8.68
C PHE A 104 -3.81 0.03 9.52
N VAL A 105 -4.61 -0.60 10.38
CA VAL A 105 -5.54 0.11 11.26
C VAL A 105 -4.85 1.16 12.12
N GLY A 106 -3.60 0.93 12.50
CA GLY A 106 -2.80 1.92 13.22
C GLY A 106 -2.39 3.11 12.36
N SER A 107 -2.44 2.99 11.03
CA SER A 107 -1.98 4.02 10.09
C SER A 107 -3.10 4.57 9.22
N LEU A 108 -4.22 3.87 9.10
CA LEU A 108 -5.33 4.19 8.21
C LEU A 108 -6.64 4.22 8.98
N SER A 109 -7.54 5.10 8.58
CA SER A 109 -8.87 5.22 9.21
C SER A 109 -9.81 4.11 8.76
N CYS A 110 -9.62 3.57 7.57
CA CYS A 110 -10.49 2.50 7.05
C CYS A 110 -9.79 1.72 5.94
N LEU A 111 -10.31 0.53 5.67
CA LEU A 111 -9.81 -0.36 4.63
C LEU A 111 -10.88 -0.62 3.56
N VAL A 112 -11.66 0.39 3.20
CA VAL A 112 -12.69 0.26 2.17
C VAL A 112 -12.03 0.02 0.80
N GLY A 113 -12.65 -0.83 -0.01
CA GLY A 113 -12.12 -1.18 -1.34
C GLY A 113 -11.04 -2.25 -1.33
N TRP A 114 -10.79 -2.88 -0.19
CA TRP A 114 -9.79 -3.94 -0.11
C TRP A 114 -10.41 -5.32 -0.33
N THR A 115 -9.70 -6.16 -1.06
CA THR A 115 -9.97 -7.59 -1.18
C THR A 115 -8.86 -8.35 -0.48
N ILE A 116 -9.21 -9.23 0.43
CA ILE A 116 -8.24 -10.01 1.19
C ILE A 116 -8.33 -11.46 0.73
N PHE A 117 -7.20 -12.01 0.28
CA PHE A 117 -7.08 -13.41 -0.11
C PHE A 117 -6.54 -14.25 1.05
N GLY A 118 -6.85 -15.54 1.04
CA GLY A 118 -6.34 -16.48 2.06
C GLY A 118 -7.13 -16.50 3.36
N VAL A 119 -8.16 -15.66 3.51
CA VAL A 119 -9.07 -15.67 4.66
C VAL A 119 -10.47 -15.93 4.14
N PRO A 120 -11.12 -17.07 4.51
CA PRO A 120 -12.47 -17.33 4.04
C PRO A 120 -13.46 -16.31 4.64
N HIS A 121 -14.21 -15.69 3.75
CA HIS A 121 -15.43 -14.95 4.10
C HIS A 121 -15.33 -13.66 4.91
N ARG A 122 -14.31 -12.86 4.68
CA ARG A 122 -14.42 -11.46 5.13
C ARG A 122 -14.35 -10.53 3.94
N PRO A 123 -15.49 -9.95 3.52
CA PRO A 123 -15.42 -8.80 2.65
C PRO A 123 -14.60 -7.73 3.38
N CYS A 124 -13.78 -7.05 2.63
CA CYS A 124 -13.08 -5.92 3.19
C CYS A 124 -14.08 -5.02 3.86
N PHE A 125 -13.79 -4.73 5.09
CA PHE A 125 -14.58 -4.01 6.02
C PHE A 125 -15.41 -2.92 5.33
N ALA A 126 -16.68 -3.19 5.15
CA ALA A 126 -17.62 -2.12 4.94
C ALA A 126 -17.54 -1.28 6.22
N ALA A 127 -17.23 -0.01 6.07
CA ALA A 127 -17.36 0.90 7.17
C ALA A 127 -18.78 0.82 7.72
N PRO A 128 -18.98 0.84 9.01
CA PRO A 128 -20.31 0.91 9.58
C PRO A 128 -20.99 2.19 9.14
#